data_f5314a428573cad64de8cb864a3e96ef
#
_entry.id   f5314a428573cad64de8cb864a3e96ef
#
_cell.length_a   1.000
_cell.length_b   1.000
_cell.length_c   1.000
_cell.angle_alpha   90.00
_cell.angle_beta   90.00
_cell.angle_gamma   90.00
#
_symmetry.space_group_name_H-M   'P 1'
#
loop_
_entity.id
_entity.type
_entity.pdbx_description
1 polymer ?
#
loop_
_entity_poly.entity_id
_entity_poly.type
_entity_poly.pdbx_seq_one_letter_code
_entity_poly.pdbx_strand_id
1 'polypeptide(L)'
;MWSGWAEDLAEHLVATTTADVRAPVFAMLGYDPVARVARPGGGLISTPMARLHDMTVLAVIDAGVAPAAARAAVEAAWHAPDPASLAHPLADLHGLLWRLRASGRRIAIATSDDRQPTERTIEALGLGDLVDALVCADDGVVNKPAPDPVLHVCRAVGVEPAQTAVVGDSPADMAMGRSAGAALVVGVRTGVGTDVDLAAADMIVDSVADLEAVLG
;
A
#
# COMPACT_ATOMS: atom_id res chain seq x y z
N MET A 1 -12.53 -0.40 2.08
CA MET A 1 -12.08 -0.32 0.68
C MET A 1 -11.86 -1.71 0.08
N TRP A 2 -10.89 -2.49 0.51
CA TRP A 2 -10.57 -3.81 -0.07
C TRP A 2 -11.52 -4.94 0.27
N SER A 3 -12.37 -4.81 1.33
CA SER A 3 -13.28 -5.87 1.78
C SER A 3 -14.31 -6.27 0.73
N GLY A 4 -15.00 -5.31 0.14
CA GLY A 4 -15.97 -5.59 -0.92
C GLY A 4 -15.32 -6.25 -2.13
N TRP A 5 -14.18 -5.71 -2.59
CA TRP A 5 -13.47 -6.27 -3.74
C TRP A 5 -13.01 -7.72 -3.54
N ALA A 6 -12.47 -8.06 -2.36
CA ALA A 6 -12.02 -9.42 -2.07
C ALA A 6 -13.18 -10.43 -2.07
N GLU A 7 -14.32 -10.02 -1.50
CA GLU A 7 -15.55 -10.83 -1.50
C GLU A 7 -16.11 -11.00 -2.91
N ASP A 8 -16.24 -9.91 -3.68
CA ASP A 8 -16.73 -9.94 -5.06
C ASP A 8 -15.85 -10.81 -5.96
N LEU A 9 -14.52 -10.69 -5.85
CA LEU A 9 -13.58 -11.54 -6.59
C LEU A 9 -13.80 -13.01 -6.28
N ALA A 10 -13.86 -13.37 -4.98
CA ALA A 10 -14.05 -14.76 -4.58
C ALA A 10 -15.40 -15.32 -5.05
N GLU A 11 -16.49 -14.55 -5.00
CA GLU A 11 -17.81 -14.98 -5.47
C GLU A 11 -17.83 -15.19 -6.99
N HIS A 12 -17.22 -14.28 -7.77
CA HIS A 12 -17.09 -14.46 -9.22
C HIS A 12 -16.28 -15.71 -9.59
N LEU A 13 -15.18 -15.97 -8.86
CA LEU A 13 -14.39 -17.17 -9.08
C LEU A 13 -15.16 -18.45 -8.75
N VAL A 14 -15.92 -18.48 -7.66
CA VAL A 14 -16.81 -19.62 -7.34
C VAL A 14 -17.84 -19.84 -8.43
N ALA A 15 -18.50 -18.77 -8.88
CA ALA A 15 -19.51 -18.85 -9.93
C ALA A 15 -18.94 -19.36 -11.28
N THR A 16 -17.71 -18.96 -11.61
CA THR A 16 -17.08 -19.30 -12.90
C THR A 16 -16.43 -20.68 -12.88
N THR A 17 -15.81 -21.09 -11.76
CA THR A 17 -15.07 -22.36 -11.65
C THR A 17 -15.93 -23.51 -11.12
N THR A 18 -17.08 -23.22 -10.51
CA THR A 18 -17.94 -24.17 -9.77
C THR A 18 -17.22 -24.86 -8.60
N ALA A 19 -16.02 -24.40 -8.24
CA ALA A 19 -15.25 -24.88 -7.09
C ALA A 19 -15.34 -23.87 -5.94
N ASP A 20 -15.33 -24.32 -4.69
CA ASP A 20 -15.26 -23.41 -3.55
C ASP A 20 -13.80 -22.96 -3.33
N VAL A 21 -13.46 -21.87 -3.97
CA VAL A 21 -12.13 -21.26 -3.92
C VAL A 21 -12.01 -20.12 -2.89
N ARG A 22 -13.06 -19.84 -2.10
CA ARG A 22 -13.09 -18.72 -1.14
C ARG A 22 -11.96 -18.80 -0.13
N ALA A 23 -11.84 -19.94 0.55
CA ALA A 23 -10.84 -20.08 1.61
C ALA A 23 -9.40 -19.90 1.12
N PRO A 24 -8.94 -20.56 0.03
CA PRO A 24 -7.59 -20.34 -0.51
C PRO A 24 -7.39 -18.92 -1.04
N VAL A 25 -8.37 -18.32 -1.69
CA VAL A 25 -8.27 -16.94 -2.18
C VAL A 25 -8.17 -15.95 -1.01
N PHE A 26 -9.02 -16.05 0.00
CA PHE A 26 -8.95 -15.17 1.17
C PHE A 26 -7.65 -15.36 1.96
N ALA A 27 -7.15 -16.58 2.10
CA ALA A 27 -5.87 -16.84 2.75
C ALA A 27 -4.71 -16.19 1.99
N MET A 28 -4.68 -16.32 0.67
CA MET A 28 -3.67 -15.70 -0.21
C MET A 28 -3.75 -14.17 -0.16
N LEU A 29 -4.95 -13.60 -0.19
CA LEU A 29 -5.17 -12.15 -0.07
C LEU A 29 -4.82 -11.63 1.33
N GLY A 30 -4.73 -12.50 2.35
CA GLY A 30 -4.64 -12.06 3.75
C GLY A 30 -5.91 -11.37 4.22
N TYR A 31 -7.06 -11.77 3.68
CA TYR A 31 -8.36 -11.21 4.02
C TYR A 31 -9.08 -12.06 5.08
N ASP A 32 -9.64 -11.40 6.08
CA ASP A 32 -10.50 -12.04 7.10
C ASP A 32 -11.98 -11.79 6.76
N PRO A 33 -12.71 -12.80 6.26
CA PRO A 33 -14.10 -12.62 5.84
C PRO A 33 -15.08 -12.45 7.01
N VAL A 34 -14.69 -12.80 8.23
CA VAL A 34 -15.54 -12.63 9.43
C VAL A 34 -15.42 -11.22 9.97
N ALA A 35 -14.18 -10.74 10.14
CA ALA A 35 -13.91 -9.36 10.55
C ALA A 35 -14.07 -8.36 9.41
N ARG A 36 -14.08 -8.82 8.15
CA ARG A 36 -14.14 -8.02 6.92
C ARG A 36 -12.99 -7.01 6.80
N VAL A 37 -11.77 -7.47 7.16
CA VAL A 37 -10.56 -6.65 7.13
C VAL A 37 -9.41 -7.36 6.42
N ALA A 38 -8.55 -6.59 5.76
CA ALA A 38 -7.26 -7.07 5.30
C ALA A 38 -6.28 -7.12 6.49
N ARG A 39 -5.51 -8.20 6.60
CA ARG A 39 -4.54 -8.40 7.68
C ARG A 39 -3.24 -7.64 7.35
N PRO A 40 -2.61 -7.01 8.34
CA PRO A 40 -1.27 -6.43 8.17
C PRO A 40 -0.29 -7.46 7.57
N GLY A 41 0.45 -7.05 6.54
CA GLY A 41 1.36 -7.95 5.81
C GLY A 41 0.69 -9.00 4.92
N GLY A 42 -0.62 -9.02 4.82
CA GLY A 42 -1.37 -9.85 3.87
C GLY A 42 -1.18 -9.39 2.43
N GLY A 43 -1.49 -10.29 1.47
CA GLY A 43 -1.30 -10.01 0.04
C GLY A 43 -1.92 -8.70 -0.43
N LEU A 44 -3.14 -8.38 0.02
CA LEU A 44 -3.83 -7.13 -0.31
C LEU A 44 -3.09 -5.85 0.10
N ILE A 45 -2.24 -5.93 1.12
CA ILE A 45 -1.58 -4.76 1.71
C ILE A 45 -0.13 -4.63 1.22
N SER A 46 0.51 -5.76 0.87
CA SER A 46 1.95 -5.80 0.65
C SER A 46 2.38 -6.23 -0.75
N THR A 47 1.42 -6.56 -1.63
CA THR A 47 1.71 -7.16 -2.93
C THR A 47 1.16 -6.29 -4.07
N PRO A 48 1.97 -5.96 -5.09
CA PRO A 48 1.48 -5.27 -6.30
C PRO A 48 0.34 -6.04 -6.97
N MET A 49 -0.62 -5.32 -7.57
CA MET A 49 -1.82 -5.92 -8.16
C MET A 49 -1.52 -6.95 -9.25
N ALA A 50 -0.51 -6.72 -10.09
CA ALA A 50 -0.10 -7.66 -11.12
C ALA A 50 0.36 -9.00 -10.52
N ARG A 51 1.15 -8.96 -9.44
CA ARG A 51 1.60 -10.16 -8.74
C ARG A 51 0.45 -10.82 -7.97
N LEU A 52 -0.45 -10.02 -7.40
CA LEU A 52 -1.63 -10.53 -6.71
C LEU A 52 -2.54 -11.30 -7.66
N HIS A 53 -2.68 -10.82 -8.91
CA HIS A 53 -3.37 -11.55 -9.98
C HIS A 53 -2.76 -12.95 -10.20
N ASP A 54 -1.45 -13.05 -10.40
CA ASP A 54 -0.76 -14.33 -10.61
C ASP A 54 -0.90 -15.26 -9.41
N MET A 55 -0.79 -14.72 -8.20
CA MET A 55 -0.99 -15.49 -6.96
C MET A 55 -2.43 -15.99 -6.83
N THR A 56 -3.42 -15.20 -7.27
CA THR A 56 -4.83 -15.65 -7.31
C THR A 56 -5.00 -16.83 -8.26
N VAL A 57 -4.39 -16.78 -9.44
CA VAL A 57 -4.39 -17.93 -10.37
C VAL A 57 -3.84 -19.18 -9.70
N LEU A 58 -2.71 -19.06 -8.98
CA LEU A 58 -2.11 -20.20 -8.28
C LEU A 58 -3.02 -20.72 -7.15
N ALA A 59 -3.63 -19.85 -6.36
CA ALA A 59 -4.55 -20.24 -5.31
C ALA A 59 -5.79 -20.99 -5.84
N VAL A 60 -6.29 -20.60 -7.01
CA VAL A 60 -7.39 -21.28 -7.68
C VAL A 60 -6.96 -22.65 -8.24
N ILE A 61 -5.73 -22.78 -8.76
CA ILE A 61 -5.17 -24.06 -9.19
C ILE A 61 -4.99 -25.00 -7.98
N ASP A 62 -4.46 -24.50 -6.88
CA ASP A 62 -4.26 -25.28 -5.65
C ASP A 62 -5.59 -25.75 -5.04
N ALA A 63 -6.68 -25.04 -5.31
CA ALA A 63 -8.04 -25.47 -4.98
C ALA A 63 -8.60 -26.57 -5.91
N GLY A 64 -7.80 -27.07 -6.86
CA GLY A 64 -8.15 -28.17 -7.73
C GLY A 64 -8.75 -27.78 -9.10
N VAL A 65 -8.75 -26.50 -9.44
CA VAL A 65 -9.19 -26.05 -10.76
C VAL A 65 -8.07 -26.25 -11.79
N ALA A 66 -8.44 -26.74 -12.98
CA ALA A 66 -7.44 -26.94 -14.05
C ALA A 66 -6.77 -25.61 -14.43
N PRO A 67 -5.43 -25.60 -14.69
CA PRO A 67 -4.67 -24.35 -14.88
C PRO A 67 -5.22 -23.40 -15.94
N ALA A 68 -5.67 -23.92 -17.07
CA ALA A 68 -6.27 -23.10 -18.14
C ALA A 68 -7.60 -22.47 -17.71
N ALA A 69 -8.44 -23.21 -17.00
CA ALA A 69 -9.71 -22.74 -16.48
C ALA A 69 -9.50 -21.72 -15.34
N ALA A 70 -8.52 -21.95 -14.47
CA ALA A 70 -8.16 -21.01 -13.41
C ALA A 70 -7.71 -19.65 -13.97
N ARG A 71 -6.82 -19.65 -14.98
CA ARG A 71 -6.38 -18.43 -15.67
C ARG A 71 -7.57 -17.68 -16.30
N ALA A 72 -8.40 -18.38 -17.05
CA ALA A 72 -9.55 -17.77 -17.69
C ALA A 72 -10.57 -17.21 -16.68
N ALA A 73 -10.80 -17.92 -15.57
CA ALA A 73 -11.70 -17.47 -14.52
C ALA A 73 -11.17 -16.22 -13.80
N VAL A 74 -9.88 -16.21 -13.47
CA VAL A 74 -9.26 -15.05 -12.82
C VAL A 74 -9.24 -13.86 -13.77
N GLU A 75 -8.86 -14.03 -15.02
CA GLU A 75 -8.89 -12.96 -16.03
C GLU A 75 -10.29 -12.34 -16.17
N ALA A 76 -11.32 -13.18 -16.20
CA ALA A 76 -12.71 -12.72 -16.31
C ALA A 76 -13.23 -12.03 -15.04
N ALA A 77 -12.79 -12.47 -13.86
CA ALA A 77 -13.22 -11.93 -12.58
C ALA A 77 -12.36 -10.72 -12.12
N TRP A 78 -11.15 -10.57 -12.70
CA TRP A 78 -10.19 -9.56 -12.25
C TRP A 78 -10.61 -8.17 -12.71
N HIS A 79 -10.95 -7.36 -11.74
CA HIS A 79 -11.15 -5.94 -11.94
C HIS A 79 -10.44 -5.21 -10.81
N ALA A 80 -9.28 -4.64 -11.08
CA ALA A 80 -8.59 -3.83 -10.09
C ALA A 80 -9.49 -2.65 -9.71
N PRO A 81 -9.79 -2.44 -8.43
CA PRO A 81 -10.52 -1.25 -8.00
C PRO A 81 -9.74 -0.01 -8.44
N ASP A 82 -10.45 1.03 -8.86
CA ASP A 82 -9.80 2.31 -9.12
C ASP A 82 -9.52 3.04 -7.79
N PRO A 83 -8.26 3.12 -7.33
CA PRO A 83 -7.93 3.75 -6.06
C PRO A 83 -8.34 5.22 -6.02
N ALA A 84 -8.33 5.91 -7.16
CA ALA A 84 -8.72 7.32 -7.25
C ALA A 84 -10.19 7.53 -6.89
N SER A 85 -11.07 6.61 -7.33
CA SER A 85 -12.51 6.67 -7.00
C SER A 85 -12.81 6.30 -5.54
N LEU A 86 -11.89 5.59 -4.89
CA LEU A 86 -12.02 5.09 -3.52
C LEU A 86 -11.21 5.92 -2.50
N ALA A 87 -10.38 6.83 -2.97
CA ALA A 87 -9.54 7.67 -2.11
C ALA A 87 -10.39 8.68 -1.34
N HIS A 88 -10.49 8.48 -0.04
CA HIS A 88 -11.09 9.45 0.88
C HIS A 88 -9.99 9.95 1.82
N PRO A 89 -9.56 11.22 1.69
CA PRO A 89 -8.55 11.77 2.57
C PRO A 89 -9.01 11.73 4.03
N LEU A 90 -8.17 11.21 4.91
CA LEU A 90 -8.44 11.15 6.35
C LEU A 90 -8.11 12.47 7.07
N ALA A 91 -7.53 13.43 6.34
CA ALA A 91 -7.18 14.77 6.82
C ALA A 91 -7.12 15.74 5.64
N ASP A 92 -6.94 17.03 5.89
CA ASP A 92 -6.56 18.02 4.87
C ASP A 92 -5.13 17.79 4.39
N LEU A 93 -4.95 16.78 3.50
CA LEU A 93 -3.65 16.40 2.96
C LEU A 93 -3.03 17.54 2.15
N HIS A 94 -3.83 18.23 1.33
CA HIS A 94 -3.32 19.34 0.51
C HIS A 94 -2.74 20.45 1.40
N GLY A 95 -3.50 20.90 2.39
CA GLY A 95 -3.03 21.92 3.32
C GLY A 95 -1.81 21.49 4.13
N LEU A 96 -1.77 20.23 4.61
CA LEU A 96 -0.62 19.67 5.32
C LEU A 96 0.65 19.68 4.46
N LEU A 97 0.59 19.08 3.26
CA LEU A 97 1.76 19.00 2.37
C LEU A 97 2.21 20.38 1.90
N TRP A 98 1.26 21.31 1.65
CA TRP A 98 1.59 22.68 1.32
C TRP A 98 2.37 23.37 2.43
N ARG A 99 1.95 23.26 3.70
CA ARG A 99 2.66 23.85 4.85
C ARG A 99 4.04 23.23 5.05
N LEU A 100 4.17 21.91 4.93
CA LEU A 100 5.45 21.23 4.99
C LEU A 100 6.42 21.71 3.89
N ARG A 101 5.93 21.89 2.66
CA ARG A 101 6.74 22.46 1.57
C ARG A 101 7.11 23.92 1.82
N ALA A 102 6.17 24.73 2.32
CA ALA A 102 6.42 26.12 2.67
C ALA A 102 7.50 26.29 3.75
N SER A 103 7.67 25.29 4.61
CA SER A 103 8.78 25.22 5.57
C SER A 103 10.11 24.68 4.99
N GLY A 104 10.19 24.49 3.67
CA GLY A 104 11.41 24.07 2.96
C GLY A 104 11.59 22.55 2.84
N ARG A 105 10.61 21.75 3.22
CA ARG A 105 10.68 20.28 3.11
C ARG A 105 10.38 19.81 1.70
N ARG A 106 11.00 18.67 1.35
CA ARG A 106 10.68 17.90 0.16
C ARG A 106 9.69 16.79 0.52
N ILE A 107 8.72 16.55 -0.36
CA ILE A 107 7.69 15.54 -0.16
C ILE A 107 7.90 14.42 -1.17
N ALA A 108 7.99 13.20 -0.66
CA ALA A 108 8.09 12.01 -1.50
C ALA A 108 7.09 10.94 -1.05
N ILE A 109 6.65 10.13 -2.00
CA ILE A 109 5.77 8.99 -1.76
C ILE A 109 6.52 7.71 -2.12
N ALA A 110 6.50 6.72 -1.21
CA ALA A 110 6.94 5.36 -1.45
C ALA A 110 5.79 4.40 -1.15
N THR A 111 5.25 3.75 -2.19
CA THR A 111 4.08 2.89 -2.07
C THR A 111 4.35 1.47 -2.56
N SER A 112 3.58 0.51 -2.07
CA SER A 112 3.51 -0.86 -2.60
C SER A 112 2.49 -1.00 -3.73
N ASP A 113 1.80 0.08 -4.09
CA ASP A 113 0.89 0.12 -5.23
C ASP A 113 1.66 0.36 -6.54
N ASP A 114 1.03 -0.02 -7.66
CA ASP A 114 1.56 0.23 -8.99
C ASP A 114 1.49 1.72 -9.36
N ARG A 115 2.36 2.17 -10.25
CA ARG A 115 2.54 3.59 -10.61
C ARG A 115 1.29 4.24 -11.16
N GLN A 116 0.68 3.64 -12.17
CA GLN A 116 -0.48 4.25 -12.85
C GLN A 116 -1.65 4.54 -11.90
N PRO A 117 -2.14 3.60 -11.06
CA PRO A 117 -3.20 3.89 -10.10
C PRO A 117 -2.76 4.91 -9.04
N THR A 118 -1.49 4.91 -8.63
CA THR A 118 -0.96 5.88 -7.65
C THR A 118 -0.97 7.30 -8.22
N GLU A 119 -0.49 7.50 -9.44
CA GLU A 119 -0.48 8.81 -10.11
C GLU A 119 -1.91 9.35 -10.27
N ARG A 120 -2.87 8.51 -10.66
CA ARG A 120 -4.29 8.91 -10.73
C ARG A 120 -4.85 9.33 -9.37
N THR A 121 -4.46 8.64 -8.31
CA THR A 121 -4.88 8.99 -6.96
C THR A 121 -4.29 10.33 -6.51
N ILE A 122 -3.01 10.56 -6.76
CA ILE A 122 -2.32 11.83 -6.47
C ILE A 122 -3.00 12.99 -7.21
N GLU A 123 -3.33 12.79 -8.50
CA GLU A 123 -4.04 13.77 -9.32
C GLU A 123 -5.46 14.05 -8.80
N ALA A 124 -6.23 12.99 -8.53
CA ALA A 124 -7.59 13.11 -8.00
C ALA A 124 -7.67 13.84 -6.65
N LEU A 125 -6.62 13.71 -5.83
CA LEU A 125 -6.49 14.40 -4.54
C LEU A 125 -5.88 15.82 -4.68
N GLY A 126 -5.49 16.24 -5.89
CA GLY A 126 -4.88 17.55 -6.13
C GLY A 126 -3.48 17.71 -5.52
N LEU A 127 -2.73 16.62 -5.38
CA LEU A 127 -1.43 16.61 -4.70
C LEU A 127 -0.23 16.64 -5.67
N GLY A 128 -0.45 16.62 -6.98
CA GLY A 128 0.60 16.49 -8.00
C GLY A 128 1.72 17.51 -7.86
N ASP A 129 1.37 18.79 -7.68
CA ASP A 129 2.35 19.89 -7.54
C ASP A 129 3.06 19.89 -6.16
N LEU A 130 2.60 19.09 -5.23
CA LEU A 130 3.15 19.00 -3.86
C LEU A 130 4.11 17.83 -3.66
N VAL A 131 4.12 16.84 -4.56
CA VAL A 131 4.97 15.65 -4.49
C VAL A 131 6.21 15.84 -5.36
N ASP A 132 7.39 15.83 -4.75
CA ASP A 132 8.67 16.04 -5.43
C ASP A 132 9.24 14.74 -6.02
N ALA A 133 8.91 13.58 -5.44
CA ALA A 133 9.34 12.27 -5.93
C ALA A 133 8.31 11.18 -5.58
N LEU A 134 8.23 10.17 -6.44
CA LEU A 134 7.35 9.02 -6.29
C LEU A 134 8.13 7.74 -6.62
N VAL A 135 8.01 6.71 -5.79
CA VAL A 135 8.46 5.36 -6.09
C VAL A 135 7.33 4.38 -5.81
N CYS A 136 7.06 3.52 -6.78
CA CYS A 136 5.98 2.55 -6.81
C CYS A 136 6.52 1.12 -6.91
N ALA A 137 5.66 0.14 -6.69
CA ALA A 137 6.05 -1.26 -6.65
C ALA A 137 6.59 -1.79 -7.98
N ASP A 138 6.14 -1.24 -9.11
CA ASP A 138 6.50 -1.63 -10.48
C ASP A 138 7.67 -0.82 -11.08
N ASP A 139 8.32 0.06 -10.32
CA ASP A 139 9.44 0.89 -10.79
C ASP A 139 10.79 0.13 -10.86
N GLY A 140 10.81 -1.16 -10.57
CA GLY A 140 12.05 -1.95 -10.58
C GLY A 140 13.00 -1.70 -9.39
N VAL A 141 12.53 -1.00 -8.38
CA VAL A 141 13.20 -0.81 -7.09
C VAL A 141 12.81 -1.96 -6.16
N VAL A 142 13.72 -2.43 -5.31
CA VAL A 142 13.38 -3.47 -4.32
C VAL A 142 12.35 -2.90 -3.36
N ASN A 143 11.20 -3.58 -3.24
CA ASN A 143 10.06 -3.08 -2.46
C ASN A 143 10.28 -3.15 -0.96
N LYS A 144 9.45 -2.40 -0.20
CA LYS A 144 9.35 -2.49 1.26
C LYS A 144 9.27 -3.98 1.69
N PRO A 145 9.96 -4.39 2.75
CA PRO A 145 10.63 -3.61 3.79
C PRO A 145 12.09 -3.21 3.50
N ALA A 146 12.61 -3.43 2.28
CA ALA A 146 13.96 -3.01 1.90
C ALA A 146 14.10 -1.47 1.99
N PRO A 147 15.33 -0.95 2.23
CA PRO A 147 15.57 0.50 2.29
C PRO A 147 15.49 1.21 0.95
N ASP A 148 15.49 0.45 -0.14
CA ASP A 148 15.68 0.93 -1.51
C ASP A 148 14.70 2.02 -1.92
N PRO A 149 13.38 1.98 -1.57
CA PRO A 149 12.45 3.06 -1.92
C PRO A 149 12.83 4.39 -1.28
N VAL A 150 13.23 4.41 0.00
CA VAL A 150 13.70 5.63 0.68
C VAL A 150 14.97 6.14 0.03
N LEU A 151 15.96 5.26 -0.20
CA LEU A 151 17.21 5.63 -0.84
C LEU A 151 16.99 6.15 -2.27
N HIS A 152 16.00 5.62 -2.99
CA HIS A 152 15.64 6.07 -4.32
C HIS A 152 15.09 7.51 -4.30
N VAL A 153 14.07 7.77 -3.47
CA VAL A 153 13.47 9.12 -3.41
C VAL A 153 14.45 10.14 -2.83
N CYS A 154 15.28 9.78 -1.87
CA CYS A 154 16.33 10.66 -1.32
C CYS A 154 17.28 11.14 -2.43
N ARG A 155 17.75 10.21 -3.29
CA ARG A 155 18.58 10.57 -4.45
C ARG A 155 17.85 11.48 -5.42
N ALA A 156 16.58 11.20 -5.69
CA ALA A 156 15.78 11.99 -6.63
C ALA A 156 15.59 13.46 -6.17
N VAL A 157 15.41 13.66 -4.85
CA VAL A 157 15.20 15.02 -4.30
C VAL A 157 16.48 15.68 -3.75
N GLY A 158 17.62 14.99 -3.80
CA GLY A 158 18.92 15.50 -3.35
C GLY A 158 19.04 15.68 -1.82
N VAL A 159 18.45 14.75 -1.04
CA VAL A 159 18.45 14.77 0.43
C VAL A 159 19.09 13.48 0.96
N GLU A 160 19.88 13.58 2.02
CA GLU A 160 20.44 12.39 2.67
C GLU A 160 19.37 11.67 3.52
N PRO A 161 19.37 10.32 3.59
CA PRO A 161 18.44 9.58 4.44
C PRO A 161 18.42 10.05 5.90
N ALA A 162 19.58 10.39 6.46
CA ALA A 162 19.69 10.94 7.81
C ALA A 162 19.04 12.32 8.01
N GLN A 163 18.47 12.90 6.97
CA GLN A 163 17.74 14.17 7.00
C GLN A 163 16.24 13.95 6.68
N THR A 164 15.79 12.70 6.58
CA THR A 164 14.41 12.37 6.22
C THR A 164 13.60 11.89 7.40
N ALA A 165 12.30 12.14 7.35
CA ALA A 165 11.30 11.45 8.16
C ALA A 165 10.54 10.47 7.26
N VAL A 166 10.43 9.23 7.71
CA VAL A 166 9.57 8.22 7.07
C VAL A 166 8.30 8.10 7.88
N VAL A 167 7.15 8.24 7.22
CA VAL A 167 5.83 8.14 7.83
C VAL A 167 5.11 6.97 7.18
N GLY A 168 4.56 6.06 7.97
CA GLY A 168 3.87 4.90 7.45
C GLY A 168 2.96 4.23 8.47
N ASP A 169 2.17 3.27 8.00
CA ASP A 169 1.14 2.61 8.79
C ASP A 169 1.36 1.10 8.91
N SER A 170 2.49 0.59 8.42
CA SER A 170 2.78 -0.84 8.40
C SER A 170 4.16 -1.19 8.98
N PRO A 171 4.36 -2.44 9.42
CA PRO A 171 5.69 -2.93 9.82
C PRO A 171 6.74 -2.78 8.71
N ALA A 172 6.31 -2.90 7.45
CA ALA A 172 7.20 -2.75 6.30
C ALA A 172 7.71 -1.32 6.14
N ASP A 173 6.88 -0.31 6.43
CA ASP A 173 7.30 1.10 6.42
C ASP A 173 8.32 1.38 7.52
N MET A 174 8.05 0.87 8.72
CA MET A 174 8.97 1.01 9.86
C MET A 174 10.34 0.40 9.54
N ALA A 175 10.34 -0.84 9.04
CA ALA A 175 11.58 -1.54 8.68
C ALA A 175 12.33 -0.84 7.54
N MET A 176 11.62 -0.36 6.53
CA MET A 176 12.19 0.42 5.42
C MET A 176 12.88 1.69 5.92
N GLY A 177 12.20 2.49 6.74
CA GLY A 177 12.74 3.73 7.29
C GLY A 177 13.98 3.48 8.16
N ARG A 178 13.92 2.49 9.04
CA ARG A 178 15.06 2.09 9.88
C ARG A 178 16.26 1.61 9.07
N SER A 179 16.01 0.71 8.12
CA SER A 179 17.07 0.16 7.27
C SER A 179 17.71 1.19 6.35
N ALA A 180 16.98 2.22 5.96
CA ALA A 180 17.50 3.33 5.16
C ALA A 180 18.32 4.32 5.98
N GLY A 181 18.25 4.29 7.32
CA GLY A 181 18.89 5.27 8.19
C GLY A 181 18.16 6.61 8.24
N ALA A 182 16.84 6.61 8.12
CA ALA A 182 16.04 7.81 8.28
C ALA A 182 16.24 8.44 9.67
N ALA A 183 16.26 9.78 9.73
CA ALA A 183 16.41 10.51 10.98
C ALA A 183 15.24 10.29 11.94
N LEU A 184 14.04 10.07 11.39
CA LEU A 184 12.82 9.87 12.15
C LEU A 184 11.93 8.85 11.43
N VAL A 185 11.36 7.90 12.17
CA VAL A 185 10.37 6.97 11.68
C VAL A 185 9.09 7.14 12.50
N VAL A 186 8.00 7.53 11.84
CA VAL A 186 6.70 7.83 12.46
C VAL A 186 5.67 6.81 12.02
N GLY A 187 5.04 6.15 12.99
CA GLY A 187 3.89 5.31 12.75
C GLY A 187 2.59 6.09 12.82
N VAL A 188 1.62 5.81 11.94
CA VAL A 188 0.28 6.41 11.98
C VAL A 188 -0.79 5.34 12.21
N ARG A 189 -1.72 5.59 13.16
CA ARG A 189 -2.78 4.63 13.54
C ARG A 189 -3.94 4.57 12.56
N THR A 190 -4.02 5.49 11.61
CA THR A 190 -5.13 5.55 10.64
C THR A 190 -5.06 4.50 9.53
N GLY A 191 -4.01 3.67 9.51
CA GLY A 191 -3.81 2.63 8.50
C GLY A 191 -4.07 1.23 9.02
N VAL A 192 -3.27 0.27 8.54
CA VAL A 192 -3.48 -1.18 8.75
C VAL A 192 -2.76 -1.75 9.97
N GLY A 193 -1.72 -1.07 10.47
CA GLY A 193 -0.91 -1.55 11.59
C GLY A 193 -1.53 -1.26 12.96
N THR A 194 -1.33 -2.18 13.89
CA THR A 194 -1.56 -1.96 15.33
C THR A 194 -0.33 -1.31 15.96
N ASP A 195 -0.44 -0.83 17.21
CA ASP A 195 0.72 -0.28 17.95
C ASP A 195 1.87 -1.30 18.07
N VAL A 196 1.56 -2.59 18.10
CA VAL A 196 2.59 -3.66 18.11
C VAL A 196 3.31 -3.73 16.76
N ASP A 197 2.58 -3.58 15.67
CA ASP A 197 3.15 -3.57 14.30
C ASP A 197 4.01 -2.32 14.06
N LEU A 198 3.68 -1.22 14.72
CA LEU A 198 4.37 0.06 14.61
C LEU A 198 5.47 0.25 15.68
N ALA A 199 5.73 -0.75 16.53
CA ALA A 199 6.67 -0.63 17.67
C ALA A 199 8.11 -0.27 17.27
N ALA A 200 8.50 -0.44 16.00
CA ALA A 200 9.79 0.01 15.48
C ALA A 200 9.84 1.50 15.10
N ALA A 201 8.73 2.24 15.19
CA ALA A 201 8.72 3.70 15.03
C ALA A 201 9.43 4.41 16.20
N ASP A 202 9.91 5.62 15.96
CA ASP A 202 10.39 6.51 17.03
C ASP A 202 9.22 7.10 17.81
N MET A 203 8.10 7.30 17.12
CA MET A 203 6.84 7.75 17.68
C MET A 203 5.66 7.26 16.86
N ILE A 204 4.52 7.17 17.53
CA ILE A 204 3.24 6.80 16.89
C ILE A 204 2.27 7.94 17.12
N VAL A 205 1.62 8.38 16.05
CA VAL A 205 0.60 9.44 16.08
C VAL A 205 -0.76 8.87 15.66
N ASP A 206 -1.84 9.54 16.05
CA ASP A 206 -3.18 9.04 15.74
C ASP A 206 -3.53 9.23 14.26
N SER A 207 -3.04 10.32 13.64
CA SER A 207 -3.36 10.67 12.26
C SER A 207 -2.18 11.37 11.57
N VAL A 208 -2.20 11.35 10.25
CA VAL A 208 -1.30 12.20 9.44
C VAL A 208 -1.52 13.69 9.71
N ALA A 209 -2.68 14.10 10.24
CA ALA A 209 -2.93 15.47 10.66
C ALA A 209 -2.00 15.94 11.78
N ASP A 210 -1.48 15.01 12.60
CA ASP A 210 -0.60 15.32 13.73
C ASP A 210 0.85 15.56 13.29
N LEU A 211 1.19 15.28 12.03
CA LEU A 211 2.56 15.37 11.51
C LEU A 211 3.11 16.80 11.53
N GLU A 212 2.26 17.81 11.44
CA GLU A 212 2.73 19.20 11.51
C GLU A 212 3.33 19.52 12.88
N ALA A 213 2.77 18.99 13.95
CA ALA A 213 3.31 19.16 15.31
C ALA A 213 4.61 18.38 15.53
N VAL A 214 4.81 17.29 14.78
CA VAL A 214 5.99 16.41 14.88
C VAL A 214 7.14 16.89 14.00
N LEU A 215 6.80 17.39 12.82
CA LEU A 215 7.75 17.79 11.79
C LEU A 215 7.94 19.32 11.71
N GLY A 216 7.17 20.07 12.45
CA GLY A 216 7.10 21.54 12.43
C GLY A 216 8.34 22.27 12.89
#